data_64564b78ddef4774a3504d2dbbc861bd
#
_entry.id   64564b78ddef4774a3504d2dbbc861bd
#
_cell.length_a   1.000
_cell.length_b   1.000
_cell.length_c   1.000
_cell.angle_alpha   90.00
_cell.angle_beta   90.00
_cell.angle_gamma   90.00
#
_symmetry.space_group_name_H-M   'P 1'
#
loop_
_entity.id
_entity.type
_entity.pdbx_description
1 polymer ?
#
loop_
_entity_poly.entity_id
_entity_poly.type
_entity_poly.pdbx_seq_one_letter_code
_entity_poly.pdbx_strand_id
1 'polypeptide(L)'
;MAGAQTNDDTFWLGADISGTTELEARDWKLYNSKGEIRENTALMKEIGLNAVRLRVWVNPIDGFCNMNDVLEMAKRARYYDMKLMIDFHYSDWWADPGKQTIPATWQYYKYDEMKYALAQHTRQTLQLLKDNKIDVEWVQVGNETTNGFLWPMGRAQDNMAQYAGLTEAGYEAVKEVYPNATVIVHLDGGCDLRRYEFIFDGLKQHGARWDMIGMSVYPYWDNDAGLTKSYQETISKVVENIHYLNKKYNCELMIVETGAEAKKPQQGKTIMKELINAAMTKCGGHCKGVFYWAPEAEGAYPLGAFQNHRPTAIMEAFTEAK
;
A
#
# COMPACT_ATOMS: atom_id res chain seq x y z
N MET A 1 0.21 -33.67 6.37
CA MET A 1 -0.74 -33.52 5.28
C MET A 1 -0.46 -32.15 4.69
N ALA A 2 0.08 -32.10 3.47
CA ALA A 2 0.35 -30.84 2.77
C ALA A 2 -0.99 -30.19 2.44
N GLY A 3 -1.24 -29.00 2.99
CA GLY A 3 -2.39 -28.19 2.62
C GLY A 3 -2.27 -27.81 1.15
N ALA A 4 -3.31 -28.11 0.37
CA ALA A 4 -3.41 -27.65 -1.01
C ALA A 4 -3.31 -26.13 -1.02
N GLN A 5 -2.22 -25.58 -1.59
CA GLN A 5 -2.16 -24.21 -2.06
C GLN A 5 -3.24 -24.10 -3.14
N THR A 6 -4.37 -23.51 -2.83
CA THR A 6 -5.30 -23.03 -3.86
C THR A 6 -4.55 -21.94 -4.59
N ASN A 7 -4.13 -22.22 -5.83
CA ASN A 7 -3.71 -21.18 -6.77
C ASN A 7 -4.94 -20.30 -7.01
N ASP A 8 -5.11 -19.28 -6.21
CA ASP A 8 -6.06 -18.22 -6.49
C ASP A 8 -5.41 -17.32 -7.55
N ASP A 9 -5.77 -17.56 -8.82
CA ASP A 9 -5.27 -16.79 -9.97
C ASP A 9 -5.88 -15.38 -10.04
N THR A 10 -6.57 -14.94 -8.97
CA THR A 10 -7.21 -13.63 -8.92
C THR A 10 -6.17 -12.53 -8.96
N PHE A 11 -6.29 -11.62 -9.94
CA PHE A 11 -5.53 -10.39 -9.97
C PHE A 11 -6.30 -9.27 -9.26
N TRP A 12 -5.62 -8.57 -8.33
CA TRP A 12 -6.28 -7.58 -7.48
C TRP A 12 -6.15 -6.18 -8.05
N LEU A 13 -7.29 -5.54 -8.25
CA LEU A 13 -7.39 -4.13 -8.63
C LEU A 13 -7.92 -3.36 -7.44
N GLY A 14 -7.10 -2.50 -6.86
CA GLY A 14 -7.43 -1.81 -5.63
C GLY A 14 -7.21 -0.31 -5.67
N ALA A 15 -7.65 0.33 -4.61
CA ALA A 15 -7.35 1.73 -4.33
C ALA A 15 -7.09 1.94 -2.84
N ASP A 16 -6.15 2.86 -2.52
CA ASP A 16 -6.06 3.45 -1.20
C ASP A 16 -7.06 4.60 -1.10
N ILE A 17 -8.08 4.43 -0.27
CA ILE A 17 -9.12 5.41 -0.04
C ILE A 17 -9.20 5.85 1.43
N SER A 18 -8.05 5.84 2.09
CA SER A 18 -7.93 6.13 3.53
C SER A 18 -8.43 7.52 3.94
N GLY A 19 -8.46 8.47 3.00
CA GLY A 19 -8.93 9.84 3.25
C GLY A 19 -10.46 10.01 3.24
N THR A 20 -11.22 8.96 2.99
CA THR A 20 -12.67 9.04 2.77
C THR A 20 -13.43 9.70 3.92
N THR A 21 -13.20 9.27 5.16
CA THR A 21 -13.89 9.80 6.33
C THR A 21 -13.57 11.27 6.59
N GLU A 22 -12.33 11.69 6.33
CA GLU A 22 -11.91 13.09 6.41
C GLU A 22 -12.61 13.95 5.34
N LEU A 23 -12.72 13.45 4.11
CA LEU A 23 -13.46 14.14 3.03
C LEU A 23 -14.94 14.27 3.38
N GLU A 24 -15.56 13.20 3.88
CA GLU A 24 -16.96 13.20 4.32
C GLU A 24 -17.21 14.20 5.46
N ALA A 25 -16.30 14.29 6.43
CA ALA A 25 -16.39 15.25 7.52
C ALA A 25 -16.32 16.71 7.03
N ARG A 26 -15.79 16.96 5.84
CA ARG A 26 -15.76 18.26 5.16
C ARG A 26 -16.93 18.44 4.18
N ASP A 27 -17.97 17.59 4.22
CA ASP A 27 -19.10 17.55 3.28
C ASP A 27 -18.68 17.38 1.80
N TRP A 28 -17.53 16.71 1.57
CA TRP A 28 -17.04 16.41 0.24
C TRP A 28 -17.80 15.22 -0.37
N LYS A 29 -18.62 15.46 -1.39
CA LYS A 29 -19.45 14.45 -2.02
C LYS A 29 -18.81 13.98 -3.31
N LEU A 30 -18.74 12.66 -3.50
CA LEU A 30 -18.27 12.06 -4.73
C LEU A 30 -19.46 11.64 -5.61
N TYR A 31 -19.25 11.68 -6.92
CA TYR A 31 -20.26 11.35 -7.90
C TYR A 31 -19.73 10.28 -8.86
N ASN A 32 -20.60 9.39 -9.29
CA ASN A 32 -20.29 8.46 -10.38
C ASN A 32 -20.34 9.15 -11.75
N SER A 33 -20.07 8.40 -12.83
CA SER A 33 -20.13 8.90 -14.22
C SER A 33 -21.50 9.42 -14.64
N LYS A 34 -22.57 8.97 -13.97
CA LYS A 34 -23.97 9.40 -14.22
C LYS A 34 -24.34 10.66 -13.43
N GLY A 35 -23.46 11.15 -12.56
CA GLY A 35 -23.74 12.30 -11.70
C GLY A 35 -24.52 11.98 -10.44
N GLU A 36 -24.62 10.72 -10.06
CA GLU A 36 -25.26 10.28 -8.83
C GLU A 36 -24.25 10.29 -7.68
N ILE A 37 -24.65 10.78 -6.51
CA ILE A 37 -23.80 10.74 -5.31
C ILE A 37 -23.53 9.29 -4.94
N ARG A 38 -22.25 8.99 -4.63
CA ARG A 38 -21.80 7.67 -4.16
C ARG A 38 -20.90 7.80 -2.96
N GLU A 39 -21.03 6.90 -2.01
CA GLU A 39 -20.01 6.63 -1.01
C GLU A 39 -18.76 6.09 -1.71
N ASN A 40 -17.57 6.45 -1.20
CA ASN A 40 -16.31 6.20 -1.94
C ASN A 40 -16.04 4.71 -2.17
N THR A 41 -16.28 3.85 -1.17
CA THR A 41 -16.06 2.40 -1.32
C THR A 41 -17.01 1.80 -2.36
N ALA A 42 -18.30 2.24 -2.35
CA ALA A 42 -19.29 1.87 -3.36
C ALA A 42 -18.87 2.31 -4.76
N LEU A 43 -18.32 3.53 -4.86
CA LEU A 43 -17.84 4.08 -6.13
C LEU A 43 -16.66 3.27 -6.68
N MET A 44 -15.69 2.89 -5.82
CA MET A 44 -14.58 2.02 -6.23
C MET A 44 -15.09 0.67 -6.73
N LYS A 45 -16.06 0.07 -6.03
CA LYS A 45 -16.71 -1.18 -6.48
C LYS A 45 -17.43 -1.02 -7.82
N GLU A 46 -18.17 0.09 -8.01
CA GLU A 46 -18.87 0.40 -9.26
C GLU A 46 -17.89 0.56 -10.45
N ILE A 47 -16.72 1.17 -10.22
CA ILE A 47 -15.63 1.29 -11.20
C ILE A 47 -15.04 -0.09 -11.57
N GLY A 48 -15.11 -1.05 -10.66
CA GLY A 48 -14.67 -2.42 -10.90
C GLY A 48 -13.47 -2.87 -10.06
N LEU A 49 -13.11 -2.09 -9.03
CA LEU A 49 -12.09 -2.50 -8.09
C LEU A 49 -12.63 -3.59 -7.14
N ASN A 50 -11.74 -4.45 -6.69
CA ASN A 50 -12.08 -5.60 -5.82
C ASN A 50 -11.29 -5.61 -4.51
N ALA A 51 -10.46 -4.60 -4.27
CA ALA A 51 -9.67 -4.45 -3.05
C ALA A 51 -9.56 -2.98 -2.60
N VAL A 52 -9.38 -2.79 -1.29
CA VAL A 52 -9.20 -1.49 -0.63
C VAL A 52 -7.94 -1.55 0.22
N ARG A 53 -7.14 -0.50 0.16
CA ARG A 53 -5.99 -0.28 1.05
C ARG A 53 -6.30 0.86 2.01
N LEU A 54 -6.00 0.65 3.29
CA LEU A 54 -6.26 1.61 4.37
C LEU A 54 -5.00 1.78 5.22
N ARG A 55 -4.48 3.02 5.28
CA ARG A 55 -3.37 3.37 6.16
C ARG A 55 -3.82 3.48 7.61
N VAL A 56 -2.91 3.17 8.52
CA VAL A 56 -3.11 3.30 9.96
C VAL A 56 -2.04 4.20 10.55
N TRP A 57 -2.46 5.26 11.22
CA TRP A 57 -1.62 6.11 12.07
C TRP A 57 -1.79 5.75 13.54
N VAL A 58 -0.78 6.04 14.36
CA VAL A 58 -0.78 5.64 15.77
C VAL A 58 -1.69 6.54 16.60
N ASN A 59 -1.46 7.84 16.58
CA ASN A 59 -2.25 8.81 17.35
C ASN A 59 -2.39 10.14 16.59
N PRO A 60 -3.12 10.14 15.45
CA PRO A 60 -3.33 11.34 14.65
C PRO A 60 -4.16 12.38 15.41
N ILE A 61 -3.80 13.66 15.25
CA ILE A 61 -4.43 14.79 15.98
C ILE A 61 -5.94 14.84 15.72
N ASP A 62 -6.35 14.70 14.46
CA ASP A 62 -7.75 14.83 14.05
C ASP A 62 -8.54 13.51 14.14
N GLY A 63 -7.90 12.42 14.56
CA GLY A 63 -8.50 11.11 14.71
C GLY A 63 -8.70 10.32 13.41
N PHE A 64 -8.55 10.93 12.22
CA PHE A 64 -8.64 10.22 10.95
C PHE A 64 -7.47 9.25 10.78
N CYS A 65 -7.73 8.11 10.16
CA CYS A 65 -6.75 7.02 9.97
C CYS A 65 -6.23 6.40 11.28
N ASN A 66 -6.82 6.65 12.45
CA ASN A 66 -6.57 5.82 13.63
C ASN A 66 -7.28 4.47 13.50
N MET A 67 -7.04 3.55 14.44
CA MET A 67 -7.60 2.19 14.37
C MET A 67 -9.15 2.16 14.33
N ASN A 68 -9.84 3.12 14.94
CA ASN A 68 -11.30 3.17 14.94
C ASN A 68 -11.85 3.69 13.61
N ASP A 69 -11.20 4.67 13.02
CA ASP A 69 -11.52 5.20 11.70
C ASP A 69 -11.28 4.13 10.61
N VAL A 70 -10.17 3.40 10.72
CA VAL A 70 -9.87 2.25 9.85
C VAL A 70 -10.93 1.15 9.99
N LEU A 71 -11.43 0.87 11.21
CA LEU A 71 -12.54 -0.08 11.41
C LEU A 71 -13.80 0.36 10.67
N GLU A 72 -14.13 1.64 10.67
CA GLU A 72 -15.30 2.18 9.95
C GLU A 72 -15.17 1.93 8.45
N MET A 73 -14.01 2.23 7.87
CA MET A 73 -13.74 1.96 6.45
C MET A 73 -13.66 0.46 6.12
N ALA A 74 -13.11 -0.36 7.03
CA ALA A 74 -13.06 -1.81 6.87
C ALA A 74 -14.45 -2.46 6.86
N LYS A 75 -15.40 -1.93 7.64
CA LYS A 75 -16.81 -2.37 7.58
C LYS A 75 -17.44 -2.09 6.23
N ARG A 76 -17.12 -0.94 5.62
CA ARG A 76 -17.59 -0.59 4.27
C ARG A 76 -16.98 -1.53 3.22
N ALA A 77 -15.66 -1.79 3.28
CA ALA A 77 -15.00 -2.75 2.38
C ALA A 77 -15.68 -4.14 2.46
N ARG A 78 -15.93 -4.65 3.67
CA ARG A 78 -16.67 -5.91 3.88
C ARG A 78 -18.09 -5.85 3.29
N TYR A 79 -18.82 -4.76 3.52
CA TYR A 79 -20.19 -4.60 3.01
C TYR A 79 -20.27 -4.71 1.48
N TYR A 80 -19.24 -4.16 0.78
CA TYR A 80 -19.15 -4.22 -0.68
C TYR A 80 -18.36 -5.43 -1.19
N ASP A 81 -18.05 -6.41 -0.33
CA ASP A 81 -17.26 -7.60 -0.70
C ASP A 81 -15.95 -7.24 -1.42
N MET A 82 -15.15 -6.40 -0.78
CA MET A 82 -13.83 -5.99 -1.24
C MET A 82 -12.77 -6.53 -0.28
N LYS A 83 -11.66 -7.04 -0.83
CA LYS A 83 -10.52 -7.47 -0.03
C LYS A 83 -9.82 -6.29 0.62
N LEU A 84 -9.21 -6.51 1.76
CA LEU A 84 -8.65 -5.46 2.60
C LEU A 84 -7.15 -5.60 2.79
N MET A 85 -6.43 -4.51 2.52
CA MET A 85 -5.04 -4.30 2.87
C MET A 85 -4.95 -3.25 3.97
N ILE A 86 -4.24 -3.56 5.05
CA ILE A 86 -3.94 -2.62 6.13
C ILE A 86 -2.50 -2.16 5.98
N ASP A 87 -2.28 -0.84 5.98
CA ASP A 87 -0.97 -0.21 5.80
C ASP A 87 -0.56 0.55 7.06
N PHE A 88 0.30 -0.05 7.87
CA PHE A 88 0.81 0.58 9.08
C PHE A 88 1.93 1.56 8.76
N HIS A 89 1.70 2.87 9.05
CA HIS A 89 2.75 3.90 8.94
C HIS A 89 3.70 3.92 10.14
N TYR A 90 3.27 3.44 11.31
CA TYR A 90 4.02 3.54 12.58
C TYR A 90 4.45 4.97 12.89
N SER A 91 3.57 5.91 12.62
CA SER A 91 3.74 7.34 12.84
C SER A 91 2.37 7.95 13.20
N ASP A 92 2.34 9.14 13.74
CA ASP A 92 1.11 9.90 14.00
C ASP A 92 0.62 10.64 12.74
N TRP A 93 1.42 10.62 11.69
CA TRP A 93 1.18 11.31 10.43
C TRP A 93 1.85 10.56 9.27
N TRP A 94 1.89 11.16 8.11
CA TRP A 94 2.50 10.60 6.90
C TRP A 94 3.90 10.04 7.15
N ALA A 95 4.11 8.79 6.80
CA ALA A 95 5.41 8.16 6.62
C ALA A 95 5.64 7.95 5.11
N ASP A 96 6.80 8.36 4.63
CA ASP A 96 7.23 8.31 3.24
C ASP A 96 8.76 8.12 3.15
N PRO A 97 9.35 7.95 1.95
CA PRO A 97 10.80 7.71 1.82
C PRO A 97 11.70 8.79 2.42
N GLY A 98 11.20 10.01 2.56
CA GLY A 98 11.91 11.14 3.15
C GLY A 98 11.62 11.37 4.63
N LYS A 99 10.61 10.70 5.19
CA LYS A 99 10.11 10.98 6.52
C LYS A 99 9.48 9.75 7.17
N GLN A 100 10.06 9.30 8.30
CA GLN A 100 9.63 8.14 9.06
C GLN A 100 9.66 8.47 10.56
N THR A 101 8.82 9.45 10.94
CA THR A 101 8.82 10.05 12.28
C THR A 101 8.25 9.09 13.31
N ILE A 102 8.98 8.93 14.43
CA ILE A 102 8.50 8.18 15.60
C ILE A 102 7.23 8.87 16.16
N PRO A 103 6.17 8.10 16.50
CA PRO A 103 5.01 8.66 17.20
C PRO A 103 5.40 9.42 18.47
N ALA A 104 4.73 10.55 18.73
CA ALA A 104 5.06 11.40 19.87
C ALA A 104 5.06 10.65 21.21
N THR A 105 4.15 9.70 21.36
CA THR A 105 4.06 8.86 22.58
C THR A 105 5.19 7.85 22.71
N TRP A 106 5.96 7.57 21.64
CA TRP A 106 7.06 6.60 21.62
C TRP A 106 8.43 7.29 21.58
N GLN A 107 8.51 8.59 21.51
CA GLN A 107 9.76 9.33 21.24
C GLN A 107 10.91 9.06 22.23
N TYR A 108 10.60 8.62 23.46
CA TYR A 108 11.59 8.32 24.51
C TYR A 108 11.86 6.82 24.69
N TYR A 109 11.22 5.96 23.87
CA TYR A 109 11.38 4.53 23.99
C TYR A 109 12.76 4.10 23.52
N LYS A 110 13.36 3.16 24.26
CA LYS A 110 14.51 2.40 23.82
C LYS A 110 14.07 1.33 22.81
N TYR A 111 15.04 0.69 22.19
CA TYR A 111 14.78 -0.25 21.11
C TYR A 111 13.78 -1.37 21.48
N ASP A 112 13.94 -2.01 22.64
CA ASP A 112 13.02 -3.09 23.05
C ASP A 112 11.62 -2.57 23.37
N GLU A 113 11.53 -1.38 23.96
CA GLU A 113 10.24 -0.69 24.19
C GLU A 113 9.57 -0.30 22.87
N MET A 114 10.35 0.15 21.88
CA MET A 114 9.89 0.47 20.55
C MET A 114 9.34 -0.76 19.82
N LYS A 115 10.05 -1.88 19.85
CA LYS A 115 9.56 -3.16 19.31
C LYS A 115 8.25 -3.57 19.96
N TYR A 116 8.19 -3.48 21.29
CA TYR A 116 6.96 -3.81 22.02
C TYR A 116 5.80 -2.91 21.62
N ALA A 117 6.01 -1.58 21.56
CA ALA A 117 4.98 -0.61 21.20
C ALA A 117 4.46 -0.84 19.77
N LEU A 118 5.36 -1.08 18.81
CA LEU A 118 5.02 -1.41 17.43
C LEU A 118 4.17 -2.69 17.36
N ALA A 119 4.60 -3.75 18.02
CA ALA A 119 3.90 -5.02 18.05
C ALA A 119 2.52 -4.89 18.72
N GLN A 120 2.42 -4.14 19.82
CA GLN A 120 1.14 -3.89 20.50
C GLN A 120 0.18 -3.07 19.65
N HIS A 121 0.65 -2.00 19.00
CA HIS A 121 -0.19 -1.21 18.09
C HIS A 121 -0.73 -2.07 16.93
N THR A 122 0.13 -2.91 16.35
CA THR A 122 -0.25 -3.86 15.29
C THR A 122 -1.32 -4.84 15.78
N ARG A 123 -1.07 -5.51 16.92
CA ARG A 123 -2.03 -6.46 17.49
C ARG A 123 -3.37 -5.80 17.84
N GLN A 124 -3.34 -4.67 18.51
CA GLN A 124 -4.57 -3.98 18.95
C GLN A 124 -5.44 -3.57 17.77
N THR A 125 -4.83 -2.99 16.73
CA THR A 125 -5.53 -2.61 15.51
C THR A 125 -6.13 -3.84 14.81
N LEU A 126 -5.33 -4.88 14.60
CA LEU A 126 -5.80 -6.08 13.91
C LEU A 126 -6.81 -6.88 14.75
N GLN A 127 -6.65 -6.94 16.08
CA GLN A 127 -7.62 -7.58 16.97
C GLN A 127 -8.96 -6.85 16.95
N LEU A 128 -8.96 -5.52 16.94
CA LEU A 128 -10.18 -4.71 16.80
C LEU A 128 -10.94 -5.07 15.50
N LEU A 129 -10.21 -5.22 14.40
CA LEU A 129 -10.80 -5.65 13.11
C LEU A 129 -11.36 -7.07 13.22
N LYS A 130 -10.61 -8.01 13.79
CA LYS A 130 -11.01 -9.42 13.94
C LYS A 130 -12.25 -9.59 14.84
N ASP A 131 -12.31 -8.86 15.95
CA ASP A 131 -13.46 -8.87 16.87
C ASP A 131 -14.74 -8.35 16.18
N ASN A 132 -14.59 -7.48 15.20
CA ASN A 132 -15.66 -6.98 14.36
C ASN A 132 -15.90 -7.84 13.09
N LYS A 133 -15.31 -9.04 13.01
CA LYS A 133 -15.48 -10.01 11.92
C LYS A 133 -15.04 -9.44 10.54
N ILE A 134 -13.99 -8.65 10.55
CA ILE A 134 -13.34 -8.17 9.34
C ILE A 134 -12.26 -9.18 8.95
N ASP A 135 -12.24 -9.61 7.70
CA ASP A 135 -11.15 -10.38 7.12
C ASP A 135 -10.09 -9.43 6.56
N VAL A 136 -8.82 -9.70 6.87
CA VAL A 136 -7.68 -8.94 6.37
C VAL A 136 -6.83 -9.85 5.49
N GLU A 137 -6.65 -9.48 4.24
CA GLU A 137 -5.89 -10.28 3.26
C GLU A 137 -4.40 -9.96 3.31
N TRP A 138 -4.07 -8.66 3.38
CA TRP A 138 -2.68 -8.18 3.39
C TRP A 138 -2.45 -7.18 4.51
N VAL A 139 -1.24 -7.20 5.06
CA VAL A 139 -0.80 -6.20 6.04
C VAL A 139 0.59 -5.70 5.68
N GLN A 140 0.71 -4.40 5.46
CA GLN A 140 2.00 -3.74 5.32
C GLN A 140 2.57 -3.39 6.68
N VAL A 141 3.78 -3.89 6.94
CA VAL A 141 4.58 -3.55 8.11
C VAL A 141 5.50 -2.38 7.74
N GLY A 142 4.97 -1.18 7.89
CA GLY A 142 5.57 0.07 7.44
C GLY A 142 5.12 0.49 6.03
N ASN A 143 5.20 1.80 5.77
CA ASN A 143 4.90 2.42 4.48
C ASN A 143 6.16 2.99 3.86
N GLU A 144 6.47 2.58 2.62
CA GLU A 144 7.62 3.05 1.83
C GLU A 144 8.93 3.07 2.64
N THR A 145 9.25 1.93 3.26
CA THR A 145 10.38 1.77 4.19
C THR A 145 11.73 1.60 3.49
N THR A 146 11.95 2.32 2.41
CA THR A 146 13.15 2.30 1.57
C THR A 146 14.45 2.58 2.34
N ASN A 147 14.35 3.31 3.43
CA ASN A 147 15.44 3.50 4.39
C ASN A 147 14.99 3.19 5.82
N GLY A 148 14.19 2.11 5.96
CA GLY A 148 13.60 1.71 7.24
C GLY A 148 12.47 2.62 7.71
N PHE A 149 12.10 2.54 8.97
CA PHE A 149 11.07 3.35 9.61
C PHE A 149 11.41 3.66 11.08
N LEU A 150 10.60 4.49 11.76
CA LEU A 150 10.83 4.92 13.14
C LEU A 150 12.25 5.53 13.32
N TRP A 151 12.52 6.56 12.52
CA TRP A 151 13.84 7.19 12.52
C TRP A 151 14.13 8.03 13.77
N PRO A 152 15.41 8.04 14.27
CA PRO A 152 16.61 7.41 13.67
C PRO A 152 16.79 5.93 14.01
N MET A 153 16.01 5.37 14.94
CA MET A 153 16.26 4.04 15.50
C MET A 153 16.25 2.92 14.45
N GLY A 154 15.20 2.86 13.61
CA GLY A 154 15.07 1.87 12.54
C GLY A 154 15.48 2.41 11.17
N ARG A 155 16.39 3.40 11.10
CA ARG A 155 16.92 3.88 9.82
C ARG A 155 17.86 2.85 9.22
N ALA A 156 17.44 2.22 8.12
CA ALA A 156 18.13 1.04 7.59
C ALA A 156 19.60 1.30 7.21
N GLN A 157 19.92 2.47 6.66
CA GLN A 157 21.26 2.85 6.28
C GLN A 157 22.23 2.85 7.48
N ASP A 158 21.74 3.22 8.66
CA ASP A 158 22.57 3.37 9.86
C ASP A 158 22.40 2.18 10.83
N ASN A 159 21.22 1.58 10.85
CA ASN A 159 20.78 0.60 11.85
C ASN A 159 19.97 -0.55 11.22
N MET A 160 20.50 -1.22 10.20
CA MET A 160 19.79 -2.30 9.50
C MET A 160 19.29 -3.40 10.43
N ALA A 161 20.10 -3.80 11.42
CA ALA A 161 19.72 -4.82 12.40
C ALA A 161 18.48 -4.40 13.24
N GLN A 162 18.39 -3.12 13.62
CA GLN A 162 17.24 -2.60 14.36
C GLN A 162 16.00 -2.50 13.47
N TYR A 163 16.18 -2.04 12.23
CA TYR A 163 15.09 -2.04 11.25
C TYR A 163 14.53 -3.45 11.02
N ALA A 164 15.43 -4.42 10.83
CA ALA A 164 15.03 -5.82 10.65
C ALA A 164 14.28 -6.37 11.88
N GLY A 165 14.76 -6.09 13.09
CA GLY A 165 14.09 -6.54 14.30
C GLY A 165 12.74 -5.86 14.56
N LEU A 166 12.55 -4.61 14.14
CA LEU A 166 11.26 -3.91 14.16
C LEU A 166 10.31 -4.52 13.13
N THR A 167 10.79 -4.81 11.91
CA THR A 167 10.02 -5.49 10.87
C THR A 167 9.56 -6.86 11.33
N GLU A 168 10.44 -7.65 11.93
CA GLU A 168 10.13 -8.98 12.48
C GLU A 168 9.08 -8.91 13.59
N ALA A 169 9.18 -7.92 14.49
CA ALA A 169 8.18 -7.72 15.54
C ALA A 169 6.78 -7.41 14.97
N GLY A 170 6.73 -6.65 13.87
CA GLY A 170 5.49 -6.41 13.12
C GLY A 170 4.97 -7.67 12.45
N TYR A 171 5.83 -8.45 11.81
CA TYR A 171 5.49 -9.72 11.18
C TYR A 171 4.85 -10.68 12.18
N GLU A 172 5.50 -10.91 13.32
CA GLU A 172 4.97 -11.79 14.38
C GLU A 172 3.61 -11.30 14.89
N ALA A 173 3.48 -10.01 15.15
CA ALA A 173 2.23 -9.42 15.63
C ALA A 173 1.07 -9.62 14.64
N VAL A 174 1.33 -9.53 13.33
CA VAL A 174 0.32 -9.84 12.30
C VAL A 174 -0.07 -11.30 12.35
N LYS A 175 0.93 -12.20 12.36
CA LYS A 175 0.68 -13.66 12.33
C LYS A 175 -0.01 -14.18 13.59
N GLU A 176 0.18 -13.55 14.74
CA GLU A 176 -0.56 -13.87 15.97
C GLU A 176 -2.06 -13.64 15.84
N VAL A 177 -2.46 -12.56 15.15
CA VAL A 177 -3.89 -12.20 15.01
C VAL A 177 -4.50 -12.82 13.75
N TYR A 178 -3.83 -12.67 12.61
CA TYR A 178 -4.24 -13.19 11.30
C TYR A 178 -3.16 -14.12 10.73
N PRO A 179 -3.11 -15.39 11.12
CA PRO A 179 -2.07 -16.33 10.68
C PRO A 179 -1.95 -16.46 9.16
N ASN A 180 -3.07 -16.30 8.45
CA ASN A 180 -3.15 -16.44 6.99
C ASN A 180 -2.98 -15.12 6.22
N ALA A 181 -2.97 -13.96 6.88
CA ALA A 181 -2.74 -12.71 6.20
C ALA A 181 -1.33 -12.65 5.63
N THR A 182 -1.20 -12.12 4.42
CA THR A 182 0.08 -11.93 3.76
C THR A 182 0.76 -10.66 4.30
N VAL A 183 1.95 -10.80 4.85
CA VAL A 183 2.74 -9.67 5.36
C VAL A 183 3.60 -9.08 4.26
N ILE A 184 3.41 -7.79 4.01
CA ILE A 184 4.09 -7.04 2.96
C ILE A 184 5.13 -6.10 3.57
N VAL A 185 6.35 -6.10 3.03
CA VAL A 185 7.31 -5.01 3.18
C VAL A 185 7.25 -4.15 1.93
N HIS A 186 6.95 -2.87 2.11
CA HIS A 186 6.66 -1.92 1.04
C HIS A 186 7.78 -0.90 0.87
N LEU A 187 8.28 -0.76 -0.37
CA LEU A 187 9.28 0.23 -0.76
C LEU A 187 8.76 1.09 -1.92
N ASP A 188 9.28 2.32 -2.01
CA ASP A 188 9.07 3.19 -3.18
C ASP A 188 10.02 2.84 -4.34
N GLY A 189 9.84 3.52 -5.47
CA GLY A 189 10.75 3.43 -6.62
C GLY A 189 10.88 2.02 -7.20
N GLY A 190 9.76 1.41 -7.59
CA GLY A 190 9.73 0.03 -8.13
C GLY A 190 10.67 -0.23 -9.32
N CYS A 191 11.12 0.82 -10.02
CA CYS A 191 12.09 0.73 -11.12
C CYS A 191 13.56 0.70 -10.66
N ASP A 192 13.87 0.97 -9.37
CA ASP A 192 15.24 0.98 -8.81
C ASP A 192 15.56 -0.32 -8.08
N LEU A 193 16.06 -1.31 -8.83
CA LEU A 193 16.40 -2.63 -8.28
C LEU A 193 17.34 -2.58 -7.07
N ARG A 194 18.34 -1.68 -7.08
CA ARG A 194 19.34 -1.60 -6.00
C ARG A 194 18.75 -1.24 -4.65
N ARG A 195 17.69 -0.43 -4.66
CA ARG A 195 16.93 -0.05 -3.46
C ARG A 195 16.30 -1.28 -2.82
N TYR A 196 15.69 -2.14 -3.61
CA TYR A 196 15.09 -3.40 -3.16
C TYR A 196 16.14 -4.39 -2.66
N GLU A 197 17.23 -4.56 -3.38
CA GLU A 197 18.31 -5.45 -2.95
C GLU A 197 18.93 -4.99 -1.61
N PHE A 198 19.18 -3.70 -1.44
CA PHE A 198 19.74 -3.16 -0.19
C PHE A 198 18.84 -3.51 1.01
N ILE A 199 17.53 -3.31 0.90
CA ILE A 199 16.58 -3.58 1.99
C ILE A 199 16.41 -5.08 2.20
N PHE A 200 16.06 -5.83 1.17
CA PHE A 200 15.69 -7.25 1.34
C PHE A 200 16.90 -8.15 1.63
N ASP A 201 18.08 -7.84 1.13
CA ASP A 201 19.32 -8.51 1.55
C ASP A 201 19.63 -8.22 3.03
N GLY A 202 19.43 -6.96 3.46
CA GLY A 202 19.61 -6.56 4.85
C GLY A 202 18.62 -7.25 5.80
N LEU A 203 17.33 -7.25 5.46
CA LEU A 203 16.30 -7.95 6.22
C LEU A 203 16.63 -9.45 6.35
N LYS A 204 16.96 -10.10 5.24
CA LYS A 204 17.31 -11.51 5.19
C LYS A 204 18.55 -11.82 6.04
N GLN A 205 19.59 -10.98 5.95
CA GLN A 205 20.83 -11.13 6.73
C GLN A 205 20.57 -11.07 8.24
N HIS A 206 19.61 -10.26 8.67
CA HIS A 206 19.24 -10.09 10.08
C HIS A 206 18.02 -10.90 10.52
N GLY A 207 17.55 -11.84 9.68
CA GLY A 207 16.54 -12.83 10.04
C GLY A 207 15.10 -12.32 10.10
N ALA A 208 14.81 -11.15 9.51
CA ALA A 208 13.45 -10.66 9.40
C ALA A 208 12.68 -11.39 8.29
N ARG A 209 11.39 -11.58 8.50
CA ARG A 209 10.49 -12.28 7.58
C ARG A 209 9.54 -11.29 6.89
N TRP A 210 9.14 -11.67 5.71
CA TRP A 210 8.05 -11.10 4.92
C TRP A 210 7.47 -12.18 4.01
N ASP A 211 6.23 -12.01 3.57
CA ASP A 211 5.59 -12.95 2.65
C ASP A 211 5.54 -12.40 1.22
N MET A 212 5.48 -11.09 1.05
CA MET A 212 5.33 -10.42 -0.24
C MET A 212 6.09 -9.09 -0.26
N ILE A 213 6.57 -8.68 -1.43
CA ILE A 213 7.18 -7.37 -1.65
C ILE A 213 6.14 -6.42 -2.22
N GLY A 214 5.93 -5.27 -1.54
CA GLY A 214 5.13 -4.16 -2.05
C GLY A 214 5.97 -3.12 -2.76
N MET A 215 5.46 -2.58 -3.86
CA MET A 215 6.12 -1.56 -4.66
C MET A 215 5.23 -0.33 -4.84
N SER A 216 5.78 0.88 -4.66
CA SER A 216 5.22 2.08 -5.28
C SER A 216 5.80 2.22 -6.68
N VAL A 217 4.95 2.42 -7.67
CA VAL A 217 5.32 2.60 -9.07
C VAL A 217 4.67 3.86 -9.60
N TYR A 218 5.43 4.94 -9.66
CA TYR A 218 4.95 6.24 -10.12
C TYR A 218 5.80 6.75 -11.29
N PRO A 219 5.44 6.46 -12.54
CA PRO A 219 6.21 6.93 -13.71
C PRO A 219 6.44 8.44 -13.71
N TYR A 220 5.50 9.22 -13.13
CA TYR A 220 5.62 10.66 -12.99
C TYR A 220 6.84 11.05 -12.12
N TRP A 221 6.94 10.50 -10.92
CA TRP A 221 8.04 10.78 -10.00
C TRP A 221 9.36 10.16 -10.45
N ASP A 222 9.32 8.95 -11.05
CA ASP A 222 10.51 8.27 -11.56
C ASP A 222 11.18 9.06 -12.69
N ASN A 223 10.37 9.65 -13.58
CA ASN A 223 10.87 10.51 -14.67
C ASN A 223 11.38 11.86 -14.13
N ASP A 224 10.69 12.48 -13.18
CA ASP A 224 11.10 13.74 -12.56
C ASP A 224 12.43 13.58 -11.80
N ALA A 225 12.61 12.46 -11.10
CA ALA A 225 13.85 12.10 -10.42
C ALA A 225 14.98 11.64 -11.38
N GLY A 226 14.71 11.50 -12.68
CA GLY A 226 15.68 11.06 -13.67
C GLY A 226 16.03 9.57 -13.60
N LEU A 227 15.25 8.75 -12.90
CA LEU A 227 15.43 7.30 -12.80
C LEU A 227 15.07 6.61 -14.12
N THR A 228 14.11 7.17 -14.85
CA THR A 228 13.65 6.72 -16.16
C THR A 228 13.37 7.92 -17.07
N LYS A 229 13.32 7.69 -18.39
CA LYS A 229 13.08 8.75 -19.39
C LYS A 229 11.65 8.76 -19.90
N SER A 230 10.88 7.72 -19.62
CA SER A 230 9.50 7.57 -20.05
C SER A 230 8.76 6.58 -19.15
N TYR A 231 7.42 6.63 -19.17
CA TYR A 231 6.62 5.67 -18.43
C TYR A 231 6.80 4.24 -18.95
N GLN A 232 7.07 4.06 -20.24
CA GLN A 232 7.35 2.76 -20.82
C GLN A 232 8.65 2.16 -20.23
N GLU A 233 9.69 2.98 -20.07
CA GLU A 233 10.93 2.55 -19.42
C GLU A 233 10.69 2.18 -17.95
N THR A 234 9.89 2.98 -17.22
CA THR A 234 9.50 2.63 -15.85
C THR A 234 8.82 1.27 -15.80
N ILE A 235 7.80 1.05 -16.62
CA ILE A 235 7.06 -0.22 -16.66
C ILE A 235 7.97 -1.39 -17.03
N SER A 236 8.86 -1.23 -18.02
CA SER A 236 9.80 -2.29 -18.40
C SER A 236 10.72 -2.67 -17.26
N LYS A 237 11.34 -1.69 -16.59
CA LYS A 237 12.20 -1.93 -15.42
C LYS A 237 11.44 -2.59 -14.26
N VAL A 238 10.20 -2.18 -14.02
CA VAL A 238 9.37 -2.80 -12.97
C VAL A 238 9.11 -4.27 -13.27
N VAL A 239 8.75 -4.62 -14.51
CA VAL A 239 8.56 -6.02 -14.94
C VAL A 239 9.83 -6.83 -14.74
N GLU A 240 10.98 -6.32 -15.18
CA GLU A 240 12.29 -6.96 -14.99
C GLU A 240 12.61 -7.17 -13.51
N ASN A 241 12.39 -6.14 -12.68
CA ASN A 241 12.62 -6.19 -11.25
C ASN A 241 11.70 -7.21 -10.56
N ILE A 242 10.43 -7.29 -10.95
CA ILE A 242 9.49 -8.29 -10.39
C ILE A 242 10.01 -9.71 -10.64
N HIS A 243 10.43 -10.04 -11.86
CA HIS A 243 11.01 -11.34 -12.16
C HIS A 243 12.28 -11.63 -11.36
N TYR A 244 13.17 -10.64 -11.28
CA TYR A 244 14.43 -10.78 -10.56
C TYR A 244 14.20 -10.98 -9.04
N LEU A 245 13.37 -10.15 -8.42
CA LEU A 245 13.10 -10.18 -6.99
C LEU A 245 12.32 -11.43 -6.59
N ASN A 246 11.32 -11.84 -7.38
CA ASN A 246 10.63 -13.11 -7.16
C ASN A 246 11.60 -14.30 -7.14
N LYS A 247 12.48 -14.38 -8.14
CA LYS A 247 13.50 -15.44 -8.22
C LYS A 247 14.48 -15.38 -7.06
N LYS A 248 14.93 -14.18 -6.65
CA LYS A 248 15.96 -13.99 -5.62
C LYS A 248 15.42 -14.28 -4.21
N TYR A 249 14.21 -13.84 -3.92
CA TYR A 249 13.63 -13.92 -2.58
C TYR A 249 12.53 -14.98 -2.44
N ASN A 250 12.12 -15.61 -3.53
CA ASN A 250 11.09 -16.65 -3.56
C ASN A 250 9.76 -16.17 -2.92
N CYS A 251 9.32 -14.97 -3.28
CA CYS A 251 8.05 -14.41 -2.84
C CYS A 251 7.36 -13.66 -3.98
N GLU A 252 6.05 -13.53 -3.90
CA GLU A 252 5.24 -12.76 -4.84
C GLU A 252 5.40 -11.26 -4.59
N LEU A 253 5.00 -10.46 -5.57
CA LEU A 253 5.07 -9.00 -5.52
C LEU A 253 3.70 -8.38 -5.79
N MET A 254 3.53 -7.13 -5.39
CA MET A 254 2.33 -6.35 -5.63
C MET A 254 2.67 -4.87 -5.81
N ILE A 255 2.07 -4.22 -6.80
CA ILE A 255 2.11 -2.77 -6.92
C ILE A 255 1.05 -2.20 -5.98
N VAL A 256 1.47 -1.78 -4.79
CA VAL A 256 0.58 -1.33 -3.72
C VAL A 256 0.27 0.16 -3.77
N GLU A 257 1.02 0.91 -4.59
CA GLU A 257 0.76 2.30 -4.92
C GLU A 257 1.11 2.62 -6.36
N THR A 258 0.24 3.36 -7.01
CA THR A 258 0.48 4.01 -8.31
C THR A 258 -0.40 5.24 -8.47
N GLY A 259 -0.11 6.05 -9.46
CA GLY A 259 -0.91 7.21 -9.85
C GLY A 259 -0.44 7.78 -11.17
N ALA A 260 -1.29 8.59 -11.79
CA ALA A 260 -1.02 9.27 -13.04
C ALA A 260 -1.41 10.74 -12.96
N GLU A 261 -0.80 11.59 -13.81
CA GLU A 261 -0.99 13.02 -13.79
C GLU A 261 -2.47 13.43 -14.00
N ALA A 262 -3.10 14.00 -12.97
CA ALA A 262 -4.50 14.38 -12.96
C ALA A 262 -4.87 15.36 -14.10
N LYS A 263 -3.92 16.23 -14.49
CA LYS A 263 -4.12 17.23 -15.56
C LYS A 263 -4.13 16.62 -16.96
N LYS A 264 -3.73 15.34 -17.12
CA LYS A 264 -3.64 14.64 -18.40
C LYS A 264 -4.39 13.31 -18.35
N PRO A 265 -5.72 13.31 -18.11
CA PRO A 265 -6.46 12.09 -17.81
C PRO A 265 -6.45 11.04 -18.92
N GLN A 266 -6.40 11.44 -20.19
CA GLN A 266 -6.31 10.48 -21.31
C GLN A 266 -4.93 9.80 -21.37
N GLN A 267 -3.86 10.54 -21.14
CA GLN A 267 -2.52 9.97 -21.02
C GLN A 267 -2.43 9.08 -19.78
N GLY A 268 -3.00 9.53 -18.66
CA GLY A 268 -3.07 8.74 -17.43
C GLY A 268 -3.81 7.42 -17.63
N LYS A 269 -4.92 7.40 -18.36
CA LYS A 269 -5.61 6.16 -18.75
C LYS A 269 -4.68 5.22 -19.52
N THR A 270 -3.95 5.74 -20.50
CA THR A 270 -2.99 4.95 -21.28
C THR A 270 -1.92 4.33 -20.39
N ILE A 271 -1.31 5.13 -19.51
CA ILE A 271 -0.26 4.68 -18.58
C ILE A 271 -0.80 3.57 -17.65
N MET A 272 -1.98 3.79 -17.05
CA MET A 272 -2.57 2.80 -16.15
C MET A 272 -2.95 1.50 -16.87
N LYS A 273 -3.50 1.58 -18.07
CA LYS A 273 -3.79 0.38 -18.90
C LYS A 273 -2.51 -0.41 -19.22
N GLU A 274 -1.45 0.27 -19.60
CA GLU A 274 -0.18 -0.40 -19.89
C GLU A 274 0.46 -1.01 -18.65
N LEU A 275 0.41 -0.31 -17.49
CA LEU A 275 0.91 -0.81 -16.22
C LEU A 275 0.14 -2.04 -15.76
N ILE A 276 -1.20 -1.97 -15.72
CA ILE A 276 -2.06 -3.08 -15.32
C ILE A 276 -1.86 -4.27 -16.25
N ASN A 277 -1.87 -4.05 -17.56
CA ASN A 277 -1.66 -5.12 -18.53
C ASN A 277 -0.27 -5.77 -18.38
N ALA A 278 0.78 -4.98 -18.16
CA ALA A 278 2.13 -5.51 -17.93
C ALA A 278 2.21 -6.33 -16.64
N ALA A 279 1.60 -5.84 -15.56
CA ALA A 279 1.53 -6.54 -14.28
C ALA A 279 0.79 -7.89 -14.39
N MET A 280 -0.32 -7.93 -15.15
CA MET A 280 -1.11 -9.14 -15.37
C MET A 280 -0.44 -10.14 -16.29
N THR A 281 0.19 -9.68 -17.40
CA THR A 281 0.56 -10.57 -18.51
C THR A 281 2.06 -10.76 -18.69
N LYS A 282 2.89 -9.82 -18.18
CA LYS A 282 4.34 -9.84 -18.42
C LYS A 282 5.15 -10.21 -17.18
N CYS A 283 4.54 -10.31 -16.00
CA CYS A 283 5.21 -10.66 -14.76
C CYS A 283 5.17 -12.14 -14.41
N GLY A 284 4.79 -13.03 -15.34
CA GLY A 284 4.77 -14.48 -15.12
C GLY A 284 3.84 -14.93 -13.97
N GLY A 285 2.80 -14.16 -13.63
CA GLY A 285 1.91 -14.42 -12.51
C GLY A 285 2.45 -13.96 -11.14
N HIS A 286 3.67 -13.39 -11.10
CA HIS A 286 4.33 -13.00 -9.85
C HIS A 286 3.90 -11.63 -9.31
N CYS A 287 3.22 -10.81 -10.12
CA CYS A 287 2.56 -9.60 -9.65
C CYS A 287 1.10 -9.91 -9.34
N LYS A 288 0.68 -9.68 -8.09
CA LYS A 288 -0.66 -10.08 -7.63
C LYS A 288 -1.71 -8.98 -7.73
N GLY A 289 -1.32 -7.74 -8.00
CA GLY A 289 -2.29 -6.66 -8.12
C GLY A 289 -1.67 -5.29 -8.32
N VAL A 290 -2.55 -4.32 -8.58
CA VAL A 290 -2.23 -2.89 -8.74
C VAL A 290 -3.23 -2.07 -7.95
N PHE A 291 -2.73 -1.19 -7.06
CA PHE A 291 -3.54 -0.29 -6.25
C PHE A 291 -3.27 1.16 -6.64
N TYR A 292 -4.32 1.91 -6.94
CA TYR A 292 -4.22 3.35 -7.15
C TYR A 292 -4.23 4.07 -5.81
N TRP A 293 -3.30 4.99 -5.59
CA TRP A 293 -3.23 5.75 -4.34
C TRP A 293 -4.10 7.02 -4.42
N ALA A 294 -5.05 7.13 -3.49
CA ALA A 294 -5.95 8.28 -3.32
C ALA A 294 -6.54 8.79 -4.65
N PRO A 295 -7.28 7.94 -5.41
CA PRO A 295 -7.83 8.36 -6.69
C PRO A 295 -8.75 9.58 -6.57
N GLU A 296 -9.46 9.73 -5.47
CA GLU A 296 -10.38 10.82 -5.17
C GLU A 296 -9.69 12.14 -4.77
N ALA A 297 -8.37 12.14 -4.62
CA ALA A 297 -7.61 13.34 -4.26
C ALA A 297 -7.65 14.37 -5.39
N GLU A 298 -8.03 15.60 -5.04
CA GLU A 298 -8.05 16.75 -5.94
C GLU A 298 -7.23 17.92 -5.35
N GLY A 299 -6.92 18.90 -6.17
CA GLY A 299 -6.25 20.12 -5.74
C GLY A 299 -4.72 20.06 -5.79
N ALA A 300 -4.05 20.09 -4.64
CA ALA A 300 -2.59 20.18 -4.59
C ALA A 300 -1.88 18.87 -4.94
N TYR A 301 -2.52 17.72 -4.77
CA TYR A 301 -1.93 16.44 -5.14
C TYR A 301 -2.02 16.22 -6.66
N PRO A 302 -0.89 16.03 -7.36
CA PRO A 302 -0.89 16.04 -8.82
C PRO A 302 -1.34 14.72 -9.48
N LEU A 303 -1.46 13.63 -8.73
CA LEU A 303 -1.67 12.30 -9.27
C LEU A 303 -3.03 11.67 -8.88
N GLY A 304 -4.01 12.50 -8.48
CA GLY A 304 -5.39 12.05 -8.31
C GLY A 304 -6.04 11.67 -9.64
N ALA A 305 -7.10 10.90 -9.58
CA ALA A 305 -7.82 10.41 -10.76
C ALA A 305 -9.23 10.98 -10.88
N PHE A 306 -9.55 11.99 -10.07
CA PHE A 306 -10.85 12.66 -10.06
C PHE A 306 -10.71 14.12 -10.47
N GLN A 307 -11.78 14.68 -11.05
CA GLN A 307 -11.94 16.09 -11.33
C GLN A 307 -13.41 16.48 -11.10
N ASN A 308 -13.62 17.60 -10.41
CA ASN A 308 -14.96 18.03 -10.01
C ASN A 308 -15.74 16.92 -9.29
N HIS A 309 -15.07 16.23 -8.37
CA HIS A 309 -15.58 15.13 -7.55
C HIS A 309 -16.06 13.90 -8.34
N ARG A 310 -15.57 13.71 -9.56
CA ARG A 310 -15.95 12.59 -10.44
C ARG A 310 -14.71 11.86 -10.95
N PRO A 311 -14.79 10.54 -11.14
CA PRO A 311 -13.71 9.81 -11.77
C PRO A 311 -13.47 10.31 -13.21
N THR A 312 -12.21 10.46 -13.56
CA THR A 312 -11.77 10.80 -14.92
C THR A 312 -11.49 9.54 -15.75
N ALA A 313 -11.07 9.73 -17.00
CA ALA A 313 -10.64 8.64 -17.87
C ALA A 313 -9.56 7.73 -17.25
N ILE A 314 -8.75 8.23 -16.30
CA ILE A 314 -7.75 7.41 -15.61
C ILE A 314 -8.39 6.17 -14.98
N MET A 315 -9.54 6.33 -14.31
CA MET A 315 -10.22 5.22 -13.64
C MET A 315 -10.87 4.23 -14.61
N GLU A 316 -11.13 4.60 -15.85
CA GLU A 316 -11.64 3.68 -16.88
C GLU A 316 -10.62 2.55 -17.17
N ALA A 317 -9.32 2.77 -16.93
CA ALA A 317 -8.29 1.74 -17.06
C ALA A 317 -8.56 0.53 -16.16
N PHE A 318 -9.12 0.75 -14.97
CA PHE A 318 -9.51 -0.31 -14.03
C PHE A 318 -10.80 -1.02 -14.45
N THR A 319 -11.75 -0.30 -15.03
CA THR A 319 -12.99 -0.89 -15.57
C THR A 319 -12.70 -1.79 -16.77
N GLU A 320 -11.75 -1.41 -17.61
CA GLU A 320 -11.39 -2.10 -18.85
C GLU A 320 -10.37 -3.24 -18.65
N ALA A 321 -9.80 -3.40 -17.48
CA ALA A 321 -8.79 -4.41 -17.14
C ALA A 321 -9.36 -5.81 -16.83
N LYS A 322 -10.62 -6.08 -17.16
CA LYS A 322 -11.34 -7.34 -16.86
C LYS A 322 -11.15 -8.38 -17.94
#